data_28f7a12fe20b4bf3a849cc7fdd79cfeb
#
_entry.id   28f7a12fe20b4bf3a849cc7fdd79cfeb
#
_cell.length_a   1.000
_cell.length_b   1.000
_cell.length_c   1.000
_cell.angle_alpha   90.00
_cell.angle_beta   90.00
_cell.angle_gamma   90.00
#
_symmetry.space_group_name_H-M   'P 1'
#
loop_
_entity.id
_entity.type
_entity.pdbx_description
1 polymer ?
#
loop_
_entity_poly.entity_id
_entity_poly.type
_entity_poly.pdbx_seq_one_letter_code
_entity_poly.pdbx_strand_id
1 'polypeptide(L)'
;MKQPYKIILPLICVIVIGISCKKNDYLTDSGIHSAITPLSNYDYLKANSWNLFDTLIMVIDRYKLKDEFNSVNTVFAPTDYSIARYMTDRLNERLATSSTARYSLDTLFKYVNVDSIRQYMFNAKITLPELQENETQLYTSLGQTRMGAFKELQLANQYTAQSNNPTYLLYLVRVRGALDVPGVLPPLGEADTRVLCQTTGILTSNGSKVLHALSNQHVFIRF
;
A
#
# COMPACT_ATOMS: atom_id res chain seq x y z
N MET A 1 -55.38 -13.90 -51.44
CA MET A 1 -54.76 -12.86 -50.58
C MET A 1 -53.54 -13.50 -49.87
N LYS A 2 -52.28 -13.12 -50.27
CA LYS A 2 -51.06 -13.65 -49.65
C LYS A 2 -50.85 -12.94 -48.31
N GLN A 3 -50.71 -13.69 -47.23
CA GLN A 3 -50.66 -13.16 -45.85
C GLN A 3 -49.34 -12.40 -45.63
N PRO A 4 -49.36 -11.08 -45.42
CA PRO A 4 -48.13 -10.24 -45.29
C PRO A 4 -47.36 -10.49 -44.01
N TYR A 5 -47.93 -11.13 -42.98
CA TYR A 5 -47.27 -11.37 -41.69
C TYR A 5 -46.08 -12.35 -41.76
N LYS A 6 -45.99 -13.21 -42.83
CA LYS A 6 -44.85 -14.13 -42.99
C LYS A 6 -43.54 -13.44 -43.32
N ILE A 7 -43.57 -12.20 -43.79
CA ILE A 7 -42.40 -11.38 -44.11
C ILE A 7 -42.06 -10.42 -42.95
N ILE A 8 -43.11 -9.98 -42.23
CA ILE A 8 -42.93 -9.02 -41.12
C ILE A 8 -42.26 -9.66 -39.91
N LEU A 9 -42.57 -10.93 -39.62
CA LEU A 9 -41.99 -11.62 -38.44
C LEU A 9 -40.43 -11.80 -38.52
N PRO A 10 -39.84 -12.25 -39.65
CA PRO A 10 -38.38 -12.34 -39.77
C PRO A 10 -37.72 -10.95 -39.80
N LEU A 11 -38.38 -9.91 -40.30
CA LEU A 11 -37.84 -8.55 -40.31
C LEU A 11 -37.74 -7.96 -38.89
N ILE A 12 -38.74 -8.23 -38.03
CA ILE A 12 -38.71 -7.81 -36.62
C ILE A 12 -37.62 -8.53 -35.85
N CYS A 13 -37.38 -9.84 -36.10
CA CYS A 13 -36.28 -10.58 -35.47
C CYS A 13 -34.90 -10.02 -35.85
N VAL A 14 -34.68 -9.57 -37.07
CA VAL A 14 -33.42 -8.98 -37.51
C VAL A 14 -33.17 -7.62 -36.82
N ILE A 15 -34.22 -6.82 -36.62
CA ILE A 15 -34.11 -5.53 -35.95
C ILE A 15 -33.77 -5.70 -34.46
N VAL A 16 -34.34 -6.72 -33.78
CA VAL A 16 -34.08 -6.98 -32.33
C VAL A 16 -32.64 -7.49 -32.11
N ILE A 17 -32.08 -8.25 -33.05
CA ILE A 17 -30.68 -8.73 -32.95
C ILE A 17 -29.70 -7.57 -33.16
N GLY A 18 -30.01 -6.58 -33.99
CA GLY A 18 -29.18 -5.40 -34.22
C GLY A 18 -29.04 -4.42 -33.04
N ILE A 19 -29.93 -4.48 -32.06
CA ILE A 19 -29.91 -3.58 -30.89
C ILE A 19 -29.16 -4.21 -29.70
N SER A 20 -28.82 -5.49 -29.76
CA SER A 20 -28.21 -6.23 -28.62
C SER A 20 -26.70 -6.04 -28.46
N CYS A 21 -26.04 -5.25 -29.28
CA CYS A 21 -24.62 -4.92 -29.07
C CYS A 21 -24.41 -3.47 -28.64
N LYS A 22 -24.96 -3.06 -27.53
CA LYS A 22 -24.33 -2.00 -26.76
C LYS A 22 -23.14 -2.64 -26.05
N LYS A 23 -21.95 -2.37 -26.56
CA LYS A 23 -20.69 -2.57 -25.86
C LYS A 23 -20.85 -1.87 -24.51
N ASN A 24 -20.88 -2.65 -23.44
CA ASN A 24 -21.06 -2.10 -22.11
C ASN A 24 -19.87 -1.18 -21.82
N ASP A 25 -20.11 0.11 -21.69
CA ASP A 25 -19.09 1.14 -21.36
C ASP A 25 -18.39 0.89 -20.03
N TYR A 26 -18.85 -0.09 -19.23
CA TYR A 26 -18.18 -0.48 -17.97
C TYR A 26 -16.84 -1.22 -18.21
N LEU A 27 -16.57 -1.69 -19.43
CA LEU A 27 -15.27 -2.29 -19.79
C LEU A 27 -14.31 -1.28 -20.43
N THR A 28 -14.80 -0.11 -20.79
CA THR A 28 -13.95 1.02 -21.10
C THR A 28 -13.74 1.79 -19.81
N ASP A 29 -12.67 1.41 -19.09
CA ASP A 29 -12.07 2.31 -18.11
C ASP A 29 -11.95 3.67 -18.80
N SER A 30 -12.71 4.67 -18.33
CA SER A 30 -12.62 6.04 -18.85
C SER A 30 -11.23 6.66 -18.58
N GLY A 31 -10.31 5.86 -18.09
CA GLY A 31 -8.87 5.96 -18.24
C GLY A 31 -8.21 7.12 -17.51
N ILE A 32 -8.90 7.84 -16.65
CA ILE A 32 -8.26 8.89 -15.87
C ILE A 32 -8.31 8.51 -14.38
N HIS A 33 -7.66 7.40 -14.03
CA HIS A 33 -7.19 7.20 -12.68
C HIS A 33 -5.94 8.05 -12.49
N SER A 34 -6.16 9.33 -12.20
CA SER A 34 -5.05 10.19 -11.80
C SER A 34 -4.52 9.66 -10.46
N ALA A 35 -3.27 9.21 -10.46
CA ALA A 35 -2.57 8.93 -9.20
C ALA A 35 -2.38 10.21 -8.35
N ILE A 36 -2.77 11.38 -8.88
CA ILE A 36 -2.60 12.71 -8.27
C ILE A 36 -3.89 13.11 -7.57
N THR A 37 -3.76 13.53 -6.32
CA THR A 37 -4.85 14.09 -5.50
C THR A 37 -4.42 15.41 -4.87
N PRO A 38 -5.35 16.39 -4.70
CA PRO A 38 -5.07 17.63 -3.98
C PRO A 38 -4.95 17.41 -2.45
N LEU A 39 -5.42 16.27 -1.94
CA LEU A 39 -5.41 15.98 -0.51
C LEU A 39 -3.97 15.86 0.01
N SER A 40 -3.74 16.29 1.26
CA SER A 40 -2.51 16.01 1.98
C SER A 40 -2.36 14.51 2.27
N ASN A 41 -1.17 14.05 2.68
CA ASN A 41 -0.97 12.66 3.11
C ASN A 41 -1.99 12.24 4.18
N TYR A 42 -2.16 13.05 5.20
CA TYR A 42 -3.09 12.80 6.29
C TYR A 42 -4.55 12.79 5.81
N ASP A 43 -4.97 13.79 5.04
CA ASP A 43 -6.36 13.90 4.61
C ASP A 43 -6.73 12.81 3.59
N TYR A 44 -5.77 12.36 2.77
CA TYR A 44 -5.94 11.22 1.87
C TYR A 44 -6.21 9.92 2.65
N LEU A 45 -5.41 9.63 3.67
CA LEU A 45 -5.62 8.44 4.50
C LEU A 45 -6.96 8.51 5.26
N LYS A 46 -7.29 9.69 5.80
CA LYS A 46 -8.54 9.92 6.53
C LYS A 46 -9.78 9.81 5.66
N ALA A 47 -9.68 10.14 4.37
CA ALA A 47 -10.78 10.05 3.41
C ALA A 47 -10.95 8.64 2.81
N ASN A 48 -10.16 7.65 3.25
CA ASN A 48 -10.23 6.28 2.72
C ASN A 48 -11.57 5.63 3.08
N SER A 49 -12.38 5.32 2.07
CA SER A 49 -13.73 4.78 2.25
C SER A 49 -13.78 3.35 2.83
N TRP A 50 -12.65 2.65 2.85
CA TRP A 50 -12.50 1.30 3.39
C TRP A 50 -12.06 1.29 4.86
N ASN A 51 -11.87 2.47 5.46
CA ASN A 51 -11.40 2.65 6.85
C ASN A 51 -10.11 1.86 7.16
N LEU A 52 -9.21 1.80 6.18
CA LEU A 52 -7.97 1.00 6.30
C LEU A 52 -6.89 1.66 7.15
N PHE A 53 -7.08 2.93 7.52
CA PHE A 53 -6.06 3.75 8.18
C PHE A 53 -6.58 4.51 9.40
N ASP A 54 -7.78 4.19 9.89
CA ASP A 54 -8.41 4.91 11.01
C ASP A 54 -7.55 4.85 12.27
N THR A 55 -7.01 3.68 12.59
CA THR A 55 -6.12 3.51 13.74
C THR A 55 -4.79 4.24 13.54
N LEU A 56 -4.25 4.26 12.32
CA LEU A 56 -3.05 5.04 12.00
C LEU A 56 -3.32 6.55 12.20
N ILE A 57 -4.47 7.05 11.75
CA ILE A 57 -4.90 8.44 11.97
C ILE A 57 -4.98 8.74 13.48
N MET A 58 -5.58 7.85 14.28
CA MET A 58 -5.62 8.00 15.75
C MET A 58 -4.21 8.06 16.35
N VAL A 59 -3.27 7.27 15.85
CA VAL A 59 -1.86 7.29 16.28
C VAL A 59 -1.21 8.63 15.92
N ILE A 60 -1.38 9.12 14.69
CA ILE A 60 -0.85 10.41 14.23
C ILE A 60 -1.40 11.56 15.09
N ASP A 61 -2.70 11.57 15.35
CA ASP A 61 -3.38 12.59 16.16
C ASP A 61 -2.90 12.56 17.61
N ARG A 62 -2.78 11.37 18.20
CA ARG A 62 -2.33 11.17 19.57
C ARG A 62 -0.95 11.78 19.82
N TYR A 63 -0.05 11.62 18.86
CA TYR A 63 1.32 12.14 18.94
C TYR A 63 1.48 13.53 18.32
N LYS A 64 0.39 14.15 17.83
CA LYS A 64 0.39 15.48 17.18
C LYS A 64 1.34 15.56 15.98
N LEU A 65 1.40 14.52 15.20
CA LEU A 65 2.32 14.39 14.07
C LEU A 65 1.73 14.84 12.72
N LYS A 66 0.50 15.38 12.68
CA LYS A 66 -0.18 15.72 11.42
C LYS A 66 0.65 16.64 10.54
N ASP A 67 1.21 17.71 11.08
CA ASP A 67 1.98 18.68 10.31
C ASP A 67 3.28 18.05 9.79
N GLU A 68 3.98 17.30 10.65
CA GLU A 68 5.19 16.58 10.29
C GLU A 68 4.90 15.51 9.21
N PHE A 69 3.82 14.75 9.36
CA PHE A 69 3.36 13.73 8.42
C PHE A 69 3.04 14.30 7.03
N ASN A 70 2.50 15.54 6.98
CA ASN A 70 2.23 16.25 5.75
C ASN A 70 3.46 16.95 5.16
N SER A 71 4.49 17.23 5.96
CA SER A 71 5.69 17.94 5.52
C SER A 71 6.65 17.07 4.71
N VAL A 72 6.74 15.78 5.04
CA VAL A 72 7.68 14.84 4.40
C VAL A 72 7.33 14.56 2.95
N ASN A 73 8.33 14.15 2.15
CA ASN A 73 8.14 13.90 0.72
C ASN A 73 7.60 12.50 0.42
N THR A 74 7.89 11.51 1.27
CA THR A 74 7.36 10.15 1.10
C THR A 74 6.89 9.58 2.42
N VAL A 75 5.74 8.88 2.38
CA VAL A 75 5.18 8.11 3.47
C VAL A 75 4.92 6.68 3.01
N PHE A 76 5.34 5.70 3.80
CA PHE A 76 4.91 4.31 3.70
C PHE A 76 3.89 4.03 4.79
N ALA A 77 2.61 4.10 4.47
CA ALA A 77 1.52 4.02 5.45
C ALA A 77 1.22 2.55 5.84
N PRO A 78 1.43 2.15 7.11
CA PRO A 78 0.93 0.87 7.60
C PRO A 78 -0.60 0.91 7.71
N THR A 79 -1.23 -0.21 7.40
CA THR A 79 -2.69 -0.35 7.50
C THR A 79 -3.13 -0.67 8.94
N ASP A 80 -4.41 -0.54 9.22
CA ASP A 80 -4.99 -0.92 10.51
C ASP A 80 -4.79 -2.42 10.82
N TYR A 81 -4.74 -3.26 9.79
CA TYR A 81 -4.37 -4.68 9.94
C TYR A 81 -2.95 -4.85 10.50
N SER A 82 -2.01 -4.01 10.07
CA SER A 82 -0.64 -4.02 10.60
C SER A 82 -0.61 -3.69 12.08
N ILE A 83 -1.39 -2.69 12.48
CA ILE A 83 -1.49 -2.25 13.88
C ILE A 83 -2.20 -3.31 14.72
N ALA A 84 -3.30 -3.89 14.22
CA ALA A 84 -4.03 -4.96 14.89
C ALA A 84 -3.15 -6.20 15.11
N ARG A 85 -2.33 -6.59 14.13
CA ARG A 85 -1.35 -7.68 14.27
C ARG A 85 -0.35 -7.39 15.39
N TYR A 86 0.24 -6.20 15.41
CA TYR A 86 1.14 -5.80 16.48
C TYR A 86 0.46 -5.90 17.85
N MET A 87 -0.76 -5.39 17.98
CA MET A 87 -1.51 -5.44 19.24
C MET A 87 -1.81 -6.88 19.66
N THR A 88 -2.15 -7.74 18.72
CA THR A 88 -2.39 -9.18 18.96
C THR A 88 -1.12 -9.88 19.42
N ASP A 89 0.01 -9.63 18.78
CA ASP A 89 1.30 -10.20 19.19
C ASP A 89 1.67 -9.78 20.60
N ARG A 90 1.52 -8.48 20.91
CA ARG A 90 1.75 -7.95 22.26
C ARG A 90 0.81 -8.52 23.30
N LEU A 91 -0.45 -8.76 22.95
CA LEU A 91 -1.41 -9.42 23.81
C LEU A 91 -0.97 -10.87 24.10
N ASN A 92 -0.61 -11.64 23.08
CA ASN A 92 -0.18 -13.03 23.21
C ASN A 92 1.07 -13.16 24.09
N GLU A 93 2.04 -12.27 23.93
CA GLU A 93 3.23 -12.22 24.77
C GLU A 93 2.88 -11.98 26.24
N ARG A 94 1.91 -11.12 26.54
CA ARG A 94 1.44 -10.88 27.91
C ARG A 94 0.62 -12.02 28.46
N LEU A 95 -0.20 -12.66 27.64
CA LEU A 95 -1.00 -13.83 28.05
C LEU A 95 -0.14 -15.02 28.43
N ALA A 96 1.08 -15.13 27.90
CA ALA A 96 2.04 -16.14 28.31
C ALA A 96 2.47 -16.02 29.77
N THR A 97 2.34 -14.82 30.36
CA THR A 97 2.71 -14.55 31.77
C THR A 97 1.50 -14.28 32.66
N SER A 98 0.37 -13.87 32.10
CA SER A 98 -0.85 -13.52 32.85
C SER A 98 -2.09 -13.81 32.02
N SER A 99 -2.91 -14.76 32.44
CA SER A 99 -4.14 -15.17 31.74
C SER A 99 -5.21 -14.07 31.68
N THR A 100 -5.09 -13.03 32.49
CA THR A 100 -6.02 -11.87 32.51
C THR A 100 -5.49 -10.66 31.77
N ALA A 101 -4.34 -10.78 31.08
CA ALA A 101 -3.73 -9.68 30.34
C ALA A 101 -4.66 -9.06 29.30
N ARG A 102 -4.50 -7.76 29.09
CA ARG A 102 -5.19 -6.99 28.05
C ARG A 102 -4.17 -6.13 27.31
N TYR A 103 -4.46 -5.84 26.05
CA TYR A 103 -3.71 -4.88 25.25
C TYR A 103 -4.69 -4.01 24.48
N SER A 104 -4.82 -2.76 24.84
CA SER A 104 -5.72 -1.76 24.24
C SER A 104 -4.93 -0.73 23.43
N LEU A 105 -5.63 0.15 22.73
CA LEU A 105 -5.02 1.33 22.10
C LEU A 105 -4.31 2.23 23.11
N ASP A 106 -4.86 2.43 24.32
CA ASP A 106 -4.17 3.18 25.38
C ASP A 106 -2.85 2.52 25.76
N THR A 107 -2.83 1.19 25.77
CA THR A 107 -1.60 0.43 26.01
C THR A 107 -0.61 0.62 24.85
N LEU A 108 -1.08 0.59 23.61
CA LEU A 108 -0.25 0.89 22.42
C LEU A 108 0.39 2.27 22.57
N PHE A 109 -0.40 3.31 22.83
CA PHE A 109 0.09 4.69 23.01
C PHE A 109 1.09 4.87 24.14
N LYS A 110 1.06 4.01 25.15
CA LYS A 110 2.02 4.03 26.27
C LYS A 110 3.38 3.47 25.88
N TYR A 111 3.42 2.50 24.96
CA TYR A 111 4.63 1.75 24.67
C TYR A 111 5.22 2.02 23.28
N VAL A 112 4.45 2.59 22.36
CA VAL A 112 4.96 3.01 21.05
C VAL A 112 5.62 4.38 21.18
N ASN A 113 6.81 4.48 20.67
CA ASN A 113 7.58 5.72 20.66
C ASN A 113 7.30 6.46 19.32
N VAL A 114 7.39 7.78 19.33
CA VAL A 114 7.19 8.66 18.17
C VAL A 114 8.14 8.29 17.02
N ASP A 115 9.40 7.98 17.32
CA ASP A 115 10.39 7.65 16.31
C ASP A 115 10.08 6.30 15.61
N SER A 116 9.34 5.42 16.29
CA SER A 116 8.79 4.21 15.67
C SER A 116 7.75 4.52 14.57
N ILE A 117 7.08 5.67 14.65
CA ILE A 117 6.17 6.14 13.61
C ILE A 117 6.97 6.84 12.50
N ARG A 118 7.94 7.65 12.88
CA ARG A 118 8.82 8.38 11.98
C ARG A 118 9.67 7.48 11.07
N GLN A 119 9.83 6.19 11.41
CA GLN A 119 10.52 5.24 10.53
C GLN A 119 9.80 4.98 9.19
N TYR A 120 8.52 5.34 9.09
CA TYR A 120 7.73 5.27 7.85
C TYR A 120 7.74 6.56 7.04
N MET A 121 8.42 7.60 7.49
CA MET A 121 8.39 8.96 6.97
C MET A 121 9.77 9.35 6.43
N PHE A 122 9.82 9.93 5.21
CA PHE A 122 11.08 10.22 4.53
C PHE A 122 11.06 11.61 3.88
N ASN A 123 12.13 12.38 4.10
CA ASN A 123 12.35 13.63 3.40
C ASN A 123 12.77 13.43 1.93
N ALA A 124 13.28 12.25 1.58
CA ALA A 124 13.54 11.88 0.19
C ALA A 124 12.22 11.61 -0.54
N LYS A 125 12.14 11.95 -1.83
CA LYS A 125 11.06 11.53 -2.71
C LYS A 125 11.43 10.13 -3.23
N ILE A 126 10.63 9.12 -2.90
CA ILE A 126 10.87 7.73 -3.25
C ILE A 126 9.74 7.29 -4.18
N THR A 127 10.05 7.08 -5.44
CA THR A 127 9.07 6.65 -6.45
C THR A 127 9.56 5.40 -7.16
N LEU A 128 8.63 4.53 -7.56
CA LEU A 128 8.97 3.28 -8.23
C LEU A 128 9.80 3.49 -9.53
N PRO A 129 9.53 4.50 -10.39
CA PRO A 129 10.33 4.76 -11.58
C PRO A 129 11.79 5.14 -11.31
N GLU A 130 12.05 5.81 -10.19
CA GLU A 130 13.40 6.32 -9.85
C GLU A 130 14.30 5.25 -9.22
N LEU A 131 13.72 4.11 -8.78
CA LEU A 131 14.48 3.01 -8.19
C LEU A 131 15.11 2.11 -9.26
N GLN A 132 16.31 1.63 -8.98
CA GLN A 132 16.97 0.60 -9.79
C GLN A 132 16.34 -0.77 -9.55
N GLU A 133 16.29 -1.59 -10.61
CA GLU A 133 15.67 -2.91 -10.54
C GLU A 133 16.54 -3.88 -9.75
N ASN A 134 15.91 -4.63 -8.85
CA ASN A 134 16.52 -5.68 -8.05
C ASN A 134 17.67 -5.19 -7.14
N GLU A 135 17.68 -3.90 -6.83
CA GLU A 135 18.62 -3.29 -5.90
C GLU A 135 17.91 -2.57 -4.76
N THR A 136 18.46 -2.65 -3.56
CA THR A 136 17.98 -1.89 -2.40
C THR A 136 18.67 -0.53 -2.37
N GLN A 137 17.93 0.53 -2.60
CA GLN A 137 18.42 1.89 -2.41
C GLN A 137 18.23 2.33 -0.96
N LEU A 138 19.27 2.87 -0.35
CA LEU A 138 19.28 3.25 1.06
C LEU A 138 18.71 4.64 1.29
N TYR A 139 17.93 4.74 2.37
CA TYR A 139 17.35 5.99 2.85
C TYR A 139 17.40 6.05 4.38
N THR A 140 17.54 7.26 4.91
CA THR A 140 17.36 7.49 6.34
C THR A 140 15.95 8.00 6.58
N SER A 141 15.19 7.31 7.41
CA SER A 141 13.85 7.75 7.80
C SER A 141 13.93 8.99 8.73
N LEU A 142 12.80 9.66 8.91
CA LEU A 142 12.71 10.77 9.85
C LEU A 142 13.00 10.34 11.30
N GLY A 143 12.71 9.08 11.65
CA GLY A 143 13.09 8.44 12.93
C GLY A 143 14.56 7.99 13.00
N GLN A 144 15.44 8.49 12.13
CA GLN A 144 16.86 8.17 12.07
C GLN A 144 17.16 6.67 11.93
N THR A 145 16.21 5.95 11.34
CA THR A 145 16.35 4.54 11.07
C THR A 145 16.90 4.32 9.67
N ARG A 146 17.91 3.44 9.54
CA ARG A 146 18.44 3.03 8.26
C ARG A 146 17.43 2.12 7.56
N MET A 147 16.85 2.61 6.49
CA MET A 147 15.82 1.96 5.70
C MET A 147 16.27 1.85 4.25
N GLY A 148 15.51 1.14 3.45
CA GLY A 148 15.70 1.07 2.01
C GLY A 148 14.37 0.97 1.28
N ALA A 149 14.43 1.19 -0.02
CA ALA A 149 13.37 0.86 -0.95
C ALA A 149 13.92 -0.13 -1.99
N PHE A 150 13.19 -1.20 -2.24
CA PHE A 150 13.58 -2.25 -3.18
C PHE A 150 12.51 -2.40 -4.24
N LYS A 151 12.92 -2.32 -5.50
CA LYS A 151 12.08 -2.54 -6.68
C LYS A 151 12.37 -3.91 -7.26
N GLU A 152 11.37 -4.78 -7.25
CA GLU A 152 11.48 -6.13 -7.76
C GLU A 152 10.78 -6.28 -9.10
N LEU A 153 11.49 -6.71 -10.12
CA LEU A 153 10.91 -7.08 -11.41
C LEU A 153 10.21 -8.44 -11.26
N GLN A 154 8.93 -8.48 -11.58
CA GLN A 154 8.16 -9.72 -11.61
C GLN A 154 8.31 -10.38 -12.97
N LEU A 155 9.09 -11.47 -13.01
CA LEU A 155 9.22 -12.34 -14.19
C LEU A 155 8.06 -13.34 -14.19
N ALA A 156 7.57 -13.74 -15.34
CA ALA A 156 6.63 -14.83 -15.64
C ALA A 156 5.82 -15.39 -14.43
N ASN A 157 4.93 -14.60 -13.87
CA ASN A 157 4.00 -15.03 -12.83
C ASN A 157 2.57 -14.58 -13.15
N GLN A 158 1.64 -14.81 -12.24
CA GLN A 158 0.24 -14.40 -12.40
C GLN A 158 0.03 -12.90 -12.69
N TYR A 159 0.99 -12.04 -12.34
CA TYR A 159 0.91 -10.59 -12.57
C TYR A 159 1.32 -10.19 -14.00
N THR A 160 2.19 -11.00 -14.64
CA THR A 160 2.70 -10.71 -15.98
C THR A 160 1.98 -11.48 -17.07
N ALA A 161 1.24 -12.54 -16.73
CA ALA A 161 0.60 -13.43 -17.69
C ALA A 161 -0.41 -12.74 -18.64
N GLN A 162 -0.89 -11.55 -18.27
CA GLN A 162 -1.89 -10.77 -19.02
C GLN A 162 -1.41 -9.37 -19.39
N SER A 163 -0.14 -9.05 -19.16
CA SER A 163 0.44 -7.74 -19.46
C SER A 163 1.69 -7.89 -20.30
N ASN A 164 1.77 -7.12 -21.39
CA ASN A 164 3.00 -7.00 -22.19
C ASN A 164 4.02 -6.05 -21.56
N ASN A 165 3.65 -5.37 -20.47
CA ASN A 165 4.51 -4.44 -19.76
C ASN A 165 5.12 -5.13 -18.55
N PRO A 166 6.39 -4.84 -18.20
CA PRO A 166 7.01 -5.35 -17.00
C PRO A 166 6.23 -4.88 -15.77
N THR A 167 5.99 -5.79 -14.85
CA THR A 167 5.32 -5.51 -13.57
C THR A 167 6.37 -5.44 -12.48
N TYR A 168 6.30 -4.41 -11.66
CA TYR A 168 7.23 -4.19 -10.56
C TYR A 168 6.51 -4.17 -9.23
N LEU A 169 7.13 -4.75 -8.21
CA LEU A 169 6.72 -4.62 -6.81
C LEU A 169 7.67 -3.68 -6.08
N LEU A 170 7.12 -2.89 -5.18
CA LEU A 170 7.88 -2.03 -4.29
C LEU A 170 7.85 -2.60 -2.87
N TYR A 171 9.02 -2.63 -2.26
CA TYR A 171 9.18 -3.01 -0.85
C TYR A 171 9.83 -1.89 -0.06
N LEU A 172 9.31 -1.64 1.14
CA LEU A 172 10.05 -0.94 2.18
C LEU A 172 10.98 -1.95 2.85
N VAL A 173 12.25 -1.60 2.99
CA VAL A 173 13.27 -2.48 3.55
C VAL A 173 13.78 -1.91 4.86
N ARG A 174 13.73 -2.70 5.92
CA ARG A 174 14.45 -2.41 7.16
C ARG A 174 15.84 -3.02 7.07
N VAL A 175 16.83 -2.16 7.06
CA VAL A 175 18.24 -2.59 6.94
C VAL A 175 18.82 -2.84 8.33
N ARG A 176 19.32 -4.05 8.53
CA ARG A 176 20.05 -4.49 9.72
C ARG A 176 21.49 -4.83 9.35
N GLY A 177 22.46 -4.30 10.09
CA GLY A 177 23.84 -4.54 9.74
C GLY A 177 24.24 -4.02 8.36
N ALA A 178 24.92 -4.85 7.57
CA ALA A 178 25.20 -4.60 6.16
C ALA A 178 23.96 -4.91 5.31
N LEU A 179 23.89 -4.37 4.09
CA LEU A 179 22.85 -4.79 3.13
C LEU A 179 23.03 -6.26 2.78
N ASP A 180 21.90 -6.99 2.74
CA ASP A 180 21.90 -8.37 2.27
C ASP A 180 22.34 -8.46 0.81
N VAL A 181 23.28 -9.32 0.54
CA VAL A 181 23.78 -9.62 -0.81
C VAL A 181 23.07 -10.87 -1.33
N PRO A 182 22.52 -10.85 -2.56
CA PRO A 182 21.87 -12.02 -3.14
C PRO A 182 22.81 -13.25 -3.13
N GLY A 183 22.31 -14.36 -2.58
CA GLY A 183 23.06 -15.63 -2.50
C GLY A 183 24.06 -15.71 -1.33
N VAL A 184 24.20 -14.68 -0.52
CA VAL A 184 25.02 -14.69 0.69
C VAL A 184 24.11 -14.70 1.93
N LEU A 185 24.34 -15.64 2.84
CA LEU A 185 23.55 -15.70 4.08
C LEU A 185 24.04 -14.59 5.04
N PRO A 186 23.16 -13.68 5.49
CA PRO A 186 23.54 -12.66 6.45
C PRO A 186 23.84 -13.26 7.83
N PRO A 187 24.60 -12.55 8.67
CA PRO A 187 24.79 -12.95 10.07
C PRO A 187 23.45 -13.09 10.80
N LEU A 188 23.45 -13.94 11.85
CA LEU A 188 22.23 -14.20 12.62
C LEU A 188 21.68 -12.90 13.24
N GLY A 189 20.42 -12.62 12.94
CA GLY A 189 19.73 -11.42 13.43
C GLY A 189 19.97 -10.14 12.61
N GLU A 190 20.82 -10.19 11.57
CA GLU A 190 21.14 -9.04 10.71
C GLU A 190 20.44 -9.07 9.36
N ALA A 191 19.65 -10.12 9.07
CA ALA A 191 18.91 -10.21 7.82
C ALA A 191 17.95 -9.00 7.65
N ASP A 192 17.98 -8.42 6.46
CA ASP A 192 17.10 -7.33 6.08
C ASP A 192 15.64 -7.81 6.00
N THR A 193 14.72 -7.00 6.45
CA THR A 193 13.29 -7.31 6.37
C THR A 193 12.65 -6.50 5.26
N ARG A 194 12.00 -7.16 4.31
CA ARG A 194 11.26 -6.54 3.22
C ARG A 194 9.77 -6.56 3.48
N VAL A 195 9.13 -5.41 3.38
CA VAL A 195 7.68 -5.25 3.53
C VAL A 195 7.10 -4.79 2.20
N LEU A 196 6.25 -5.61 1.60
CA LEU A 196 5.58 -5.30 0.34
C LEU A 196 4.67 -4.08 0.47
N CYS A 197 4.72 -3.18 -0.51
CA CYS A 197 3.72 -2.14 -0.70
C CYS A 197 2.53 -2.71 -1.50
N GLN A 198 1.36 -2.70 -0.90
CA GLN A 198 0.11 -3.13 -1.55
C GLN A 198 -0.35 -2.11 -2.59
N THR A 199 -0.13 -0.83 -2.34
CA THR A 199 -0.41 0.28 -3.27
C THR A 199 0.78 1.21 -3.30
N THR A 200 1.17 1.66 -4.48
CA THR A 200 2.35 2.50 -4.68
C THR A 200 2.04 3.74 -5.50
N GLY A 201 2.80 4.80 -5.25
CA GLY A 201 2.83 5.96 -6.14
C GLY A 201 1.59 6.86 -6.10
N ILE A 202 0.86 6.90 -4.98
CA ILE A 202 -0.20 7.87 -4.78
C ILE A 202 0.47 9.24 -4.60
N LEU A 203 0.17 10.18 -5.51
CA LEU A 203 0.74 11.51 -5.51
C LEU A 203 -0.22 12.48 -4.79
N THR A 204 0.09 12.80 -3.54
CA THR A 204 -0.69 13.72 -2.70
C THR A 204 -0.20 15.17 -2.84
N SER A 205 -0.95 16.12 -2.28
CA SER A 205 -0.63 17.56 -2.34
C SER A 205 -0.32 18.03 -3.76
N ASN A 206 -1.22 17.72 -4.72
CA ASN A 206 -1.07 18.04 -6.15
C ASN A 206 0.21 17.46 -6.77
N GLY A 207 0.64 16.28 -6.36
CA GLY A 207 1.81 15.60 -6.93
C GLY A 207 3.15 15.93 -6.27
N SER A 208 3.15 16.80 -5.26
CA SER A 208 4.38 17.18 -4.56
C SER A 208 4.88 16.15 -3.57
N LYS A 209 4.00 15.28 -3.06
CA LYS A 209 4.28 14.24 -2.08
C LYS A 209 3.92 12.86 -2.63
N VAL A 210 4.52 11.82 -2.05
CA VAL A 210 4.30 10.42 -2.44
C VAL A 210 3.82 9.61 -1.24
N LEU A 211 2.79 8.82 -1.45
CA LEU A 211 2.28 7.89 -0.44
C LEU A 211 2.24 6.47 -1.01
N HIS A 212 2.74 5.53 -0.23
CA HIS A 212 2.65 4.10 -0.46
C HIS A 212 1.90 3.45 0.69
N ALA A 213 1.01 2.52 0.42
CA ALA A 213 0.35 1.73 1.45
C ALA A 213 1.04 0.38 1.60
N LEU A 214 1.44 0.03 2.82
CA LEU A 214 2.05 -1.25 3.12
C LEU A 214 1.02 -2.39 3.10
N SER A 215 1.49 -3.58 2.81
CA SER A 215 0.69 -4.80 2.83
C SER A 215 0.11 -5.08 4.22
N ASN A 216 -1.08 -5.68 4.26
CA ASN A 216 -1.72 -6.17 5.48
C ASN A 216 -0.91 -7.25 6.21
N GLN A 217 0.14 -7.82 5.56
CA GLN A 217 1.04 -8.79 6.20
C GLN A 217 2.10 -8.13 7.09
N HIS A 218 2.31 -6.84 6.96
CA HIS A 218 3.21 -6.10 7.82
C HIS A 218 2.74 -6.13 9.29
N VAL A 219 3.68 -6.18 10.23
CA VAL A 219 3.42 -5.98 11.65
C VAL A 219 3.94 -4.60 12.03
N PHE A 220 3.05 -3.73 12.51
CA PHE A 220 3.38 -2.34 12.84
C PHE A 220 4.64 -2.23 13.70
N ILE A 221 5.57 -1.35 13.32
CA ILE A 221 6.89 -1.08 13.95
C ILE A 221 7.82 -2.29 14.13
N ARG A 222 7.42 -3.47 13.70
CA ARG A 222 8.26 -4.67 13.66
C ARG A 222 8.65 -4.95 12.22
N PHE A 223 9.92 -5.04 12.00
CA PHE A 223 10.51 -5.38 10.72
C PHE A 223 11.37 -6.61 10.88
#